data_9aa852e14eb04169328763b6e1d27a6b
#
_entry.id   9aa852e14eb04169328763b6e1d27a6b
#
_cell.length_a   1.000
_cell.length_b   1.000
_cell.length_c   1.000
_cell.angle_alpha   90.00
_cell.angle_beta   90.00
_cell.angle_gamma   90.00
#
_symmetry.space_group_name_H-M   'P 1'
#
loop_
_entity.id
_entity.type
_entity.pdbx_description
1 polymer ?
#
loop_
_entity_poly.entity_id
_entity_poly.type
_entity_poly.pdbx_seq_one_letter_code
_entity_poly.pdbx_strand_id
1 'polypeptide(L)'
;HGNDTRDWCLYDFNGHTSHMAHGALLETLRIAATGEGLVASWALRPGSPDTAPVFDVRLEARPGLAPDPLLPFIESRVVQRRAMRTTPLTPAQRAALAAAPGPGYTAQFFESSAERKAVAGFLWRSAYVRLICPEAYPVHKEIIEWRTRFSKDRIPEQAVGVDAATARLMEWVMASWGRVKFFNTYLGGTIAPRIQLDYLPARACAAHVLIRADVPAEGVEAHVRGGVALQRVWL
;
A
#
# COMPACT_ATOMS: atom_id res chain seq x y z
N HIS A 1 -16.56 -9.12 8.91
CA HIS A 1 -16.29 -8.14 9.96
C HIS A 1 -14.91 -7.55 9.70
N GLY A 2 -14.80 -6.22 9.67
CA GLY A 2 -13.56 -5.48 9.63
C GLY A 2 -13.16 -5.03 11.04
N ASN A 3 -11.89 -4.68 11.20
CA ASN A 3 -11.36 -3.94 12.34
C ASN A 3 -10.39 -2.91 11.80
N ASP A 4 -10.24 -1.79 12.49
CA ASP A 4 -9.14 -0.87 12.21
C ASP A 4 -7.97 -1.06 13.19
N THR A 5 -6.89 -0.34 12.97
CA THR A 5 -5.66 -0.45 13.74
C THR A 5 -5.29 0.87 14.42
N ARG A 6 -6.22 1.84 14.48
CA ARG A 6 -5.96 3.19 15.01
C ARG A 6 -5.48 3.23 16.46
N ASP A 7 -5.84 2.21 17.24
CA ASP A 7 -5.47 2.14 18.67
C ASP A 7 -3.98 1.85 18.89
N TRP A 8 -3.30 1.23 17.93
CA TRP A 8 -1.90 0.85 18.06
C TRP A 8 -1.01 1.27 16.89
N CYS A 9 -1.58 1.50 15.72
CA CYS A 9 -0.86 1.86 14.51
C CYS A 9 -0.97 3.37 14.23
N LEU A 10 0.08 4.12 14.50
CA LEU A 10 0.15 5.55 14.23
C LEU A 10 -0.19 5.92 12.77
N TYR A 11 0.01 4.99 11.83
CA TYR A 11 -0.25 5.22 10.41
C TYR A 11 -1.71 5.03 10.01
N ASP A 12 -2.53 4.45 10.87
CA ASP A 12 -3.95 4.26 10.61
C ASP A 12 -4.79 5.40 11.18
N PHE A 13 -4.47 6.59 10.72
CA PHE A 13 -5.10 7.82 11.18
C PHE A 13 -6.62 7.78 10.95
N ASN A 14 -7.40 7.80 12.02
CA ASN A 14 -8.87 7.68 12.00
C ASN A 14 -9.41 6.42 11.30
N GLY A 15 -8.62 5.35 11.18
CA GLY A 15 -9.04 4.11 10.53
C GLY A 15 -9.06 4.16 9.00
N HIS A 16 -8.65 5.26 8.38
CA HIS A 16 -8.77 5.45 6.93
C HIS A 16 -7.98 4.41 6.14
N THR A 17 -6.77 4.06 6.60
CA THR A 17 -5.92 3.07 5.94
C THR A 17 -6.53 1.67 6.03
N SER A 18 -7.08 1.30 7.19
CA SER A 18 -7.80 0.04 7.38
C SER A 18 -9.05 -0.03 6.52
N HIS A 19 -9.82 1.06 6.41
CA HIS A 19 -11.00 1.09 5.53
C HIS A 19 -10.61 0.91 4.06
N MET A 20 -9.50 1.51 3.62
CA MET A 20 -8.98 1.27 2.27
C MET A 20 -8.52 -0.19 2.09
N ALA A 21 -7.90 -0.81 3.09
CA ALA A 21 -7.53 -2.22 3.04
C ALA A 21 -8.76 -3.13 2.92
N HIS A 22 -9.85 -2.84 3.64
CA HIS A 22 -11.13 -3.53 3.47
C HIS A 22 -11.66 -3.40 2.03
N GLY A 23 -11.58 -2.20 1.44
CA GLY A 23 -11.95 -1.99 0.04
C GLY A 23 -11.13 -2.81 -0.94
N ALA A 24 -9.82 -2.88 -0.74
CA ALA A 24 -8.93 -3.70 -1.54
C ALA A 24 -9.26 -5.20 -1.44
N LEU A 25 -9.60 -5.67 -0.22
CA LEU A 25 -10.03 -7.06 0.00
C LEU A 25 -11.36 -7.35 -0.71
N LEU A 26 -12.36 -6.47 -0.57
CA LEU A 26 -13.67 -6.62 -1.21
C LEU A 26 -13.57 -6.62 -2.73
N GLU A 27 -12.69 -5.79 -3.30
CA GLU A 27 -12.44 -5.80 -4.74
C GLU A 27 -11.72 -7.07 -5.20
N THR A 28 -10.74 -7.55 -4.43
CA THR A 28 -10.10 -8.85 -4.69
C THR A 28 -11.12 -9.98 -4.70
N LEU A 29 -12.03 -10.01 -3.73
CA LEU A 29 -13.12 -10.97 -3.68
C LEU A 29 -14.04 -10.85 -4.90
N ARG A 30 -14.39 -9.62 -5.30
CA ARG A 30 -15.25 -9.37 -6.46
C ARG A 30 -14.62 -9.90 -7.76
N ILE A 31 -13.32 -9.66 -7.94
CA ILE A 31 -12.58 -10.16 -9.09
C ILE A 31 -12.48 -11.70 -9.04
N ALA A 32 -12.10 -12.27 -7.89
CA ALA A 32 -11.95 -13.72 -7.72
C ALA A 32 -13.26 -14.47 -7.96
N ALA A 33 -14.38 -13.95 -7.49
CA ALA A 33 -15.70 -14.55 -7.68
C ALA A 33 -16.06 -14.74 -9.16
N THR A 34 -15.56 -13.88 -10.07
CA THR A 34 -15.83 -14.04 -11.51
C THR A 34 -15.22 -15.32 -12.08
N GLY A 35 -14.12 -15.82 -11.51
CA GLY A 35 -13.50 -17.08 -11.90
C GLY A 35 -14.37 -18.29 -11.59
N GLU A 36 -15.27 -18.16 -10.63
CA GLU A 36 -16.24 -19.19 -10.23
C GLU A 36 -17.64 -18.95 -10.87
N GLY A 37 -17.74 -18.03 -11.82
CA GLY A 37 -19.02 -17.66 -12.44
C GLY A 37 -19.98 -16.93 -11.49
N LEU A 38 -19.45 -16.28 -10.46
CA LEU A 38 -20.20 -15.54 -9.45
C LEU A 38 -20.02 -14.05 -9.58
N VAL A 39 -21.10 -13.30 -9.40
CA VAL A 39 -21.05 -11.85 -9.18
C VAL A 39 -21.07 -11.61 -7.67
N ALA A 40 -20.04 -10.93 -7.17
CA ALA A 40 -19.99 -10.48 -5.79
C ALA A 40 -20.41 -9.01 -5.69
N SER A 41 -21.33 -8.72 -4.77
CA SER A 41 -21.68 -7.37 -4.35
C SER A 41 -21.54 -7.24 -2.84
N TRP A 42 -21.40 -6.02 -2.36
CA TRP A 42 -21.28 -5.76 -0.92
C TRP A 42 -21.98 -4.46 -0.52
N ALA A 43 -22.39 -4.39 0.72
CA ALA A 43 -22.91 -3.18 1.36
C ALA A 43 -22.36 -3.06 2.78
N LEU A 44 -22.09 -1.85 3.21
CA LEU A 44 -21.78 -1.57 4.63
C LEU A 44 -23.08 -1.73 5.43
N ARG A 45 -23.04 -2.56 6.48
CA ARG A 45 -24.19 -2.78 7.34
C ARG A 45 -24.53 -1.51 8.11
N PRO A 46 -25.77 -1.00 8.02
CA PRO A 46 -26.20 0.17 8.78
C PRO A 46 -25.96 0.00 10.29
N GLY A 47 -25.47 1.06 10.94
CA GLY A 47 -25.22 1.05 12.37
C GLY A 47 -24.00 0.27 12.84
N SER A 48 -23.20 -0.31 11.95
CA SER A 48 -21.91 -0.85 12.35
C SER A 48 -20.93 0.29 12.73
N PRO A 49 -20.17 0.12 13.82
CA PRO A 49 -19.21 1.16 14.22
C PRO A 49 -18.09 1.30 13.17
N ASP A 50 -17.55 2.49 13.02
CA ASP A 50 -16.47 2.77 12.07
C ASP A 50 -15.15 2.04 12.45
N THR A 51 -14.95 1.78 13.74
CA THR A 51 -13.81 0.98 14.26
C THR A 51 -13.91 -0.51 13.96
N ALA A 52 -15.14 -1.00 13.73
CA ALA A 52 -15.41 -2.42 13.44
C ALA A 52 -16.53 -2.55 12.39
N PRO A 53 -16.30 -2.07 11.14
CA PRO A 53 -17.31 -2.09 10.11
C PRO A 53 -17.69 -3.52 9.71
N VAL A 54 -18.96 -3.72 9.42
CA VAL A 54 -19.49 -5.01 8.94
C VAL A 54 -19.95 -4.84 7.50
N PHE A 55 -19.46 -5.70 6.63
CA PHE A 55 -19.85 -5.73 5.22
C PHE A 55 -20.70 -6.97 4.95
N ASP A 56 -21.92 -6.76 4.47
CA ASP A 56 -22.78 -7.83 3.97
C ASP A 56 -22.39 -8.11 2.52
N VAL A 57 -21.89 -9.31 2.25
CA VAL A 57 -21.47 -9.75 0.93
C VAL A 57 -22.50 -10.72 0.36
N ARG A 58 -22.93 -10.48 -0.88
CA ARG A 58 -23.81 -11.36 -1.64
C ARG A 58 -23.07 -11.93 -2.82
N LEU A 59 -23.14 -13.24 -3.00
CA LEU A 59 -22.61 -13.98 -4.15
C LEU A 59 -23.77 -14.54 -4.96
N GLU A 60 -23.86 -14.22 -6.23
CA GLU A 60 -24.95 -14.67 -7.11
C GLU A 60 -24.36 -15.37 -8.33
N ALA A 61 -24.84 -16.59 -8.60
CA ALA A 61 -24.44 -17.32 -9.81
C ALA A 61 -24.94 -16.58 -11.06
N ARG A 62 -24.06 -16.40 -12.02
CA ARG A 62 -24.41 -15.81 -13.33
C ARG A 62 -23.85 -16.68 -14.46
N PRO A 63 -24.68 -17.53 -15.05
CA PRO A 63 -24.27 -18.35 -16.19
C PRO A 63 -23.67 -17.49 -17.32
N GLY A 64 -22.55 -17.92 -17.86
CA GLY A 64 -21.87 -17.20 -18.94
C GLY A 64 -21.09 -15.94 -18.54
N LEU A 65 -20.92 -15.69 -17.23
CA LEU A 65 -20.06 -14.61 -16.76
C LEU A 65 -18.59 -14.87 -17.19
N ALA A 66 -18.02 -13.93 -17.94
CA ALA A 66 -16.59 -13.97 -18.24
C ALA A 66 -15.77 -13.58 -17.00
N PRO A 67 -14.63 -14.26 -16.73
CA PRO A 67 -13.71 -13.85 -15.69
C PRO A 67 -13.21 -12.42 -15.86
N ASP A 68 -13.05 -11.68 -14.76
CA ASP A 68 -12.44 -10.34 -14.79
C ASP A 68 -11.01 -10.44 -15.35
N PRO A 69 -10.60 -9.56 -16.29
CA PRO A 69 -9.24 -9.56 -16.85
C PRO A 69 -8.12 -9.43 -15.80
N LEU A 70 -8.42 -8.92 -14.63
CA LEU A 70 -7.45 -8.79 -13.53
C LEU A 70 -7.30 -10.07 -12.69
N LEU A 71 -8.15 -11.07 -12.87
CA LEU A 71 -8.12 -12.32 -12.11
C LEU A 71 -6.73 -12.99 -12.10
N PRO A 72 -5.98 -13.14 -13.21
CA PRO A 72 -4.67 -13.80 -13.20
C PRO A 72 -3.59 -13.05 -12.41
N PHE A 73 -3.83 -11.77 -12.11
CA PHE A 73 -2.86 -10.94 -11.41
C PHE A 73 -3.00 -10.97 -9.89
N ILE A 74 -4.09 -11.51 -9.34
CA ILE A 74 -4.30 -11.61 -7.89
C ILE A 74 -3.13 -12.34 -7.23
N GLU A 75 -2.74 -13.50 -7.76
CA GLU A 75 -1.66 -14.31 -7.19
C GLU A 75 -0.26 -13.91 -7.68
N SER A 76 -0.16 -13.37 -8.89
CA SER A 76 1.14 -13.05 -9.50
C SER A 76 1.69 -11.67 -9.11
N ARG A 77 0.81 -10.74 -8.69
CA ARG A 77 1.23 -9.40 -8.29
C ARG A 77 2.05 -9.42 -7.00
N VAL A 78 3.16 -8.71 -7.01
CA VAL A 78 4.03 -8.54 -5.83
C VAL A 78 4.29 -7.06 -5.57
N VAL A 79 4.57 -6.72 -4.31
CA VAL A 79 5.05 -5.39 -3.94
C VAL A 79 6.53 -5.30 -4.22
N GLN A 80 6.94 -4.37 -5.08
CA GLN A 80 8.35 -4.09 -5.34
C GLN A 80 8.78 -2.81 -4.62
N ARG A 81 9.72 -2.94 -3.68
CA ARG A 81 10.26 -1.82 -2.90
C ARG A 81 11.69 -1.44 -3.30
N ARG A 82 12.25 -2.11 -4.30
CA ARG A 82 13.58 -1.81 -4.85
C ARG A 82 13.48 -0.96 -6.10
N ALA A 83 14.61 -0.46 -6.56
CA ALA A 83 14.70 0.22 -7.84
C ALA A 83 14.09 -0.63 -8.97
N MET A 84 13.27 0.00 -9.79
CA MET A 84 12.58 -0.60 -10.92
C MET A 84 13.16 -0.05 -12.24
N ARG A 85 12.66 -0.55 -13.36
CA ARG A 85 13.01 -0.02 -14.68
C ARG A 85 12.40 1.37 -14.87
N THR A 86 13.15 2.26 -15.53
CA THR A 86 12.71 3.62 -15.87
C THR A 86 12.13 3.71 -17.29
N THR A 87 11.86 2.58 -17.92
CA THR A 87 11.22 2.53 -19.25
C THR A 87 9.90 3.27 -19.20
N PRO A 88 9.68 4.28 -20.05
CA PRO A 88 8.42 5.03 -20.08
C PRO A 88 7.21 4.12 -20.28
N LEU A 89 6.08 4.51 -19.71
CA LEU A 89 4.81 3.85 -19.98
C LEU A 89 4.44 4.03 -21.47
N THR A 90 3.95 2.96 -22.09
CA THR A 90 3.33 3.07 -23.42
C THR A 90 1.99 3.81 -23.31
N PRO A 91 1.50 4.42 -24.40
CA PRO A 91 0.18 5.06 -24.41
C PRO A 91 -0.95 4.13 -23.94
N ALA A 92 -0.90 2.85 -24.32
CA ALA A 92 -1.88 1.83 -23.91
C ALA A 92 -1.82 1.56 -22.40
N GLN A 93 -0.62 1.39 -21.83
CA GLN A 93 -0.44 1.21 -20.37
C GLN A 93 -0.92 2.43 -19.59
N ARG A 94 -0.59 3.62 -20.07
CA ARG A 94 -1.04 4.87 -19.44
C ARG A 94 -2.57 4.99 -19.48
N ALA A 95 -3.20 4.68 -20.61
CA ALA A 95 -4.66 4.70 -20.74
C ALA A 95 -5.33 3.66 -19.81
N ALA A 96 -4.79 2.45 -19.74
CA ALA A 96 -5.28 1.40 -18.84
C ALA A 96 -5.20 1.82 -17.37
N LEU A 97 -4.04 2.34 -16.92
CA LEU A 97 -3.85 2.84 -15.56
C LEU A 97 -4.74 4.06 -15.25
N ALA A 98 -5.00 4.92 -16.24
CA ALA A 98 -5.89 6.07 -16.06
C ALA A 98 -7.36 5.64 -15.88
N ALA A 99 -7.79 4.57 -16.54
CA ALA A 99 -9.14 4.03 -16.47
C ALA A 99 -9.36 3.10 -15.27
N ALA A 100 -8.31 2.47 -14.76
CA ALA A 100 -8.38 1.43 -13.73
C ALA A 100 -9.09 1.87 -12.44
N PRO A 101 -8.92 3.09 -11.89
CA PRO A 101 -9.59 3.51 -10.67
C PRO A 101 -11.12 3.50 -10.76
N GLY A 102 -11.66 3.61 -11.98
CA GLY A 102 -13.10 3.72 -12.23
C GLY A 102 -13.68 5.10 -11.98
N PRO A 103 -15.02 5.22 -12.06
CA PRO A 103 -15.70 6.50 -11.94
C PRO A 103 -15.55 7.13 -10.55
N GLY A 104 -15.48 8.45 -10.50
CA GLY A 104 -15.29 9.23 -9.28
C GLY A 104 -13.82 9.36 -8.84
N TYR A 105 -12.88 8.87 -9.66
CA TYR A 105 -11.45 8.97 -9.40
C TYR A 105 -10.68 9.41 -10.64
N THR A 106 -9.63 10.19 -10.42
CA THR A 106 -8.71 10.65 -11.46
C THR A 106 -7.30 10.15 -11.14
N ALA A 107 -6.59 9.61 -12.13
CA ALA A 107 -5.19 9.22 -12.03
C ALA A 107 -4.29 10.33 -12.60
N GLN A 108 -3.40 10.86 -11.77
CA GLN A 108 -2.38 11.83 -12.16
C GLN A 108 -1.01 11.14 -12.23
N PHE A 109 -0.27 11.39 -13.31
CA PHE A 109 1.01 10.75 -13.58
C PHE A 109 2.17 11.74 -13.41
N PHE A 110 3.26 11.25 -12.81
CA PHE A 110 4.54 11.96 -12.69
C PHE A 110 5.61 11.11 -13.37
N GLU A 111 5.93 11.41 -14.63
CA GLU A 111 6.72 10.55 -15.51
C GLU A 111 8.08 11.15 -15.88
N SER A 112 8.20 12.47 -15.91
CA SER A 112 9.47 13.12 -16.23
C SER A 112 10.53 12.90 -15.14
N SER A 113 11.80 12.98 -15.51
CA SER A 113 12.90 12.87 -14.54
C SER A 113 12.81 13.93 -13.45
N ALA A 114 12.32 15.14 -13.80
CA ALA A 114 12.15 16.23 -12.85
C ALA A 114 11.03 15.93 -11.84
N GLU A 115 9.87 15.42 -12.31
CA GLU A 115 8.76 15.04 -11.45
C GLU A 115 9.13 13.89 -10.53
N ARG A 116 9.74 12.82 -11.04
CA ARG A 116 10.23 11.71 -10.20
C ARG A 116 11.23 12.16 -9.15
N LYS A 117 12.11 13.15 -9.49
CA LYS A 117 13.01 13.76 -8.52
C LYS A 117 12.26 14.54 -7.44
N ALA A 118 11.21 15.27 -7.82
CA ALA A 118 10.39 16.01 -6.86
C ALA A 118 9.68 15.06 -5.88
N VAL A 119 9.07 13.99 -6.40
CA VAL A 119 8.44 12.94 -5.57
C VAL A 119 9.46 12.26 -4.67
N ALA A 120 10.63 11.87 -5.19
CA ALA A 120 11.71 11.28 -4.39
C ALA A 120 12.18 12.21 -3.27
N GLY A 121 12.29 13.53 -3.54
CA GLY A 121 12.62 14.53 -2.53
C GLY A 121 11.55 14.68 -1.46
N PHE A 122 10.28 14.57 -1.83
CA PHE A 122 9.15 14.54 -0.88
C PHE A 122 9.22 13.31 0.01
N LEU A 123 9.35 12.11 -0.58
CA LEU A 123 9.45 10.85 0.18
C LEU A 123 10.68 10.82 1.09
N TRP A 124 11.80 11.35 0.63
CA TRP A 124 13.01 11.52 1.44
C TRP A 124 12.76 12.33 2.72
N ARG A 125 12.05 13.44 2.62
CA ARG A 125 11.70 14.28 3.79
C ARG A 125 10.68 13.61 4.69
N SER A 126 9.65 13.04 4.12
CA SER A 126 8.59 12.32 4.85
C SER A 126 9.16 11.12 5.62
N ALA A 127 10.07 10.34 5.00
CA ALA A 127 10.72 9.22 5.65
C ALA A 127 11.60 9.64 6.85
N TYR A 128 12.20 10.82 6.81
CA TYR A 128 12.95 11.34 7.94
C TYR A 128 12.06 11.48 9.19
N VAL A 129 10.91 12.14 9.04
CA VAL A 129 9.95 12.31 10.15
C VAL A 129 9.56 10.96 10.73
N ARG A 130 9.20 10.01 9.89
CA ARG A 130 8.82 8.64 10.27
C ARG A 130 9.91 7.93 11.09
N LEU A 131 11.18 8.06 10.71
CA LEU A 131 12.30 7.36 11.32
C LEU A 131 12.80 7.98 12.63
N ILE A 132 12.46 9.24 12.89
CA ILE A 132 12.83 9.92 14.15
C ILE A 132 11.68 9.99 15.15
N CYS A 133 10.46 9.60 14.76
CA CYS A 133 9.26 9.63 15.59
C CYS A 133 9.25 8.43 16.57
N PRO A 134 9.30 8.67 17.89
CA PRO A 134 9.29 7.59 18.88
C PRO A 134 8.00 6.76 18.82
N GLU A 135 6.87 7.40 18.53
CA GLU A 135 5.56 6.75 18.45
C GLU A 135 5.43 5.81 17.26
N ALA A 136 6.21 6.05 16.18
CA ALA A 136 6.27 5.17 15.03
C ALA A 136 7.14 3.92 15.25
N TYR A 137 8.05 3.97 16.23
CA TYR A 137 9.01 2.88 16.47
C TYR A 137 8.35 1.53 16.82
N PRO A 138 7.35 1.44 17.73
CA PRO A 138 6.68 0.18 18.02
C PRO A 138 6.09 -0.47 16.77
N VAL A 139 5.43 0.32 15.93
CA VAL A 139 4.84 -0.15 14.67
C VAL A 139 5.93 -0.74 13.75
N HIS A 140 7.03 -0.02 13.56
CA HIS A 140 8.12 -0.50 12.71
C HIS A 140 8.76 -1.78 13.26
N LYS A 141 8.92 -1.87 14.59
CA LYS A 141 9.51 -3.04 15.25
C LYS A 141 8.65 -4.28 15.09
N GLU A 142 7.33 -4.14 15.17
CA GLU A 142 6.40 -5.26 15.13
C GLU A 142 6.08 -5.72 13.72
N ILE A 143 6.04 -4.77 12.76
CA ILE A 143 5.59 -5.09 11.39
C ILE A 143 6.62 -5.87 10.59
N ILE A 144 7.91 -5.87 10.96
CA ILE A 144 8.97 -6.57 10.24
C ILE A 144 9.23 -7.92 10.90
N GLU A 145 9.14 -8.99 10.10
CA GLU A 145 9.57 -10.33 10.49
C GLU A 145 10.95 -10.61 9.94
N TRP A 146 11.94 -10.63 10.83
CA TRP A 146 13.34 -10.79 10.49
C TRP A 146 13.69 -12.23 10.12
N ARG A 147 14.68 -12.41 9.26
CA ARG A 147 15.27 -13.71 8.83
C ARG A 147 14.26 -14.62 8.14
N THR A 148 13.21 -14.08 7.55
CA THR A 148 12.20 -14.86 6.84
C THR A 148 11.98 -14.33 5.43
N ARG A 149 11.63 -15.24 4.54
CA ARG A 149 11.24 -14.94 3.16
C ARG A 149 9.75 -14.72 3.01
N PHE A 150 8.96 -15.37 3.84
CA PHE A 150 7.50 -15.30 3.80
C PHE A 150 6.98 -15.02 5.21
N SER A 151 5.92 -14.24 5.31
CA SER A 151 5.21 -13.97 6.54
C SER A 151 3.73 -14.07 6.30
N LYS A 152 2.99 -14.51 7.31
CA LYS A 152 1.53 -14.64 7.25
C LYS A 152 0.84 -13.29 7.38
N ASP A 153 1.37 -12.42 8.25
CA ASP A 153 0.72 -11.19 8.72
C ASP A 153 1.67 -9.99 8.88
N ARG A 154 2.97 -10.17 8.56
CA ARG A 154 4.01 -9.15 8.69
C ARG A 154 4.73 -8.93 7.37
N ILE A 155 5.66 -7.98 7.37
CA ILE A 155 6.56 -7.76 6.23
C ILE A 155 7.78 -8.66 6.43
N PRO A 156 7.98 -9.71 5.62
CA PRO A 156 9.19 -10.52 5.72
C PRO A 156 10.42 -9.68 5.37
N GLU A 157 11.56 -9.93 6.02
CA GLU A 157 12.81 -9.18 5.83
C GLU A 157 13.16 -8.96 4.35
N GLN A 158 13.02 -10.01 3.53
CA GLN A 158 13.35 -9.90 2.10
C GLN A 158 12.45 -8.94 1.32
N ALA A 159 11.22 -8.69 1.80
CA ALA A 159 10.28 -7.75 1.19
C ALA A 159 10.46 -6.31 1.70
N VAL A 160 11.27 -6.07 2.73
CA VAL A 160 11.57 -4.71 3.22
C VAL A 160 12.24 -3.89 2.12
N GLY A 161 13.14 -4.49 1.36
CA GLY A 161 13.75 -3.84 0.19
C GLY A 161 15.17 -3.32 0.41
N VAL A 162 15.76 -3.54 1.58
CA VAL A 162 17.17 -3.23 1.88
C VAL A 162 18.09 -4.38 1.50
N ASP A 163 19.39 -4.12 1.42
CA ASP A 163 20.41 -5.17 1.27
C ASP A 163 20.60 -5.95 2.58
N ALA A 164 21.22 -7.14 2.48
CA ALA A 164 21.35 -8.06 3.61
C ALA A 164 22.19 -7.50 4.77
N ALA A 165 23.19 -6.67 4.51
CA ALA A 165 24.01 -6.07 5.56
C ALA A 165 23.21 -4.99 6.30
N THR A 166 22.48 -4.15 5.55
CA THR A 166 21.56 -3.15 6.11
C THR A 166 20.45 -3.84 6.91
N ALA A 167 19.88 -4.95 6.43
CA ALA A 167 18.84 -5.69 7.15
C ALA A 167 19.33 -6.19 8.52
N ARG A 168 20.52 -6.80 8.58
CA ARG A 168 21.12 -7.26 9.85
C ARG A 168 21.39 -6.13 10.83
N LEU A 169 21.91 -5.00 10.31
CA LEU A 169 22.13 -3.82 11.14
C LEU A 169 20.81 -3.26 11.65
N MET A 170 19.79 -3.19 10.78
CA MET A 170 18.45 -2.72 11.16
C MET A 170 17.84 -3.60 12.25
N GLU A 171 17.89 -4.93 12.13
CA GLU A 171 17.41 -5.86 13.15
C GLU A 171 18.03 -5.55 14.51
N TRP A 172 19.36 -5.37 14.55
CA TRP A 172 20.07 -5.09 15.79
C TRP A 172 19.76 -3.69 16.35
N VAL A 173 19.70 -2.67 15.48
CA VAL A 173 19.36 -1.28 15.88
C VAL A 173 17.94 -1.21 16.41
N MET A 174 16.98 -1.84 15.70
CA MET A 174 15.56 -1.80 16.04
C MET A 174 15.19 -2.66 17.24
N ALA A 175 16.13 -3.37 17.87
CA ALA A 175 15.87 -4.08 19.12
C ALA A 175 15.49 -3.15 20.28
N SER A 176 15.96 -1.88 20.28
CA SER A 176 15.54 -0.88 21.28
C SER A 176 15.52 0.53 20.70
N TRP A 177 14.59 1.36 21.19
CA TRP A 177 14.53 2.79 20.83
C TRP A 177 15.81 3.55 21.17
N GLY A 178 16.47 3.21 22.28
CA GLY A 178 17.75 3.82 22.65
C GLY A 178 18.83 3.65 21.56
N ARG A 179 18.91 2.47 20.95
CA ARG A 179 19.83 2.20 19.81
C ARG A 179 19.41 3.01 18.59
N VAL A 180 18.12 3.00 18.23
CA VAL A 180 17.59 3.79 17.10
C VAL A 180 17.94 5.26 17.29
N LYS A 181 17.65 5.83 18.46
CA LYS A 181 17.96 7.22 18.78
C LYS A 181 19.47 7.52 18.66
N PHE A 182 20.32 6.66 19.22
CA PHE A 182 21.78 6.80 19.13
C PHE A 182 22.26 6.81 17.67
N PHE A 183 21.82 5.83 16.88
CA PHE A 183 22.18 5.75 15.46
C PHE A 183 21.69 6.96 14.67
N ASN A 184 20.46 7.38 14.90
CA ASN A 184 19.88 8.54 14.19
C ASN A 184 20.63 9.83 14.54
N THR A 185 21.08 9.99 15.78
CA THR A 185 21.73 11.22 16.26
C THR A 185 23.20 11.30 15.84
N TYR A 186 23.96 10.19 15.96
CA TYR A 186 25.40 10.22 15.87
C TYR A 186 25.97 9.52 14.64
N LEU A 187 25.23 8.57 14.04
CA LEU A 187 25.74 7.72 12.98
C LEU A 187 24.94 7.85 11.67
N GLY A 188 24.06 8.85 11.56
CA GLY A 188 23.27 9.06 10.35
C GLY A 188 22.32 7.89 10.06
N GLY A 189 21.76 7.23 11.10
CA GLY A 189 20.97 6.01 10.99
C GLY A 189 19.75 6.10 10.09
N THR A 190 19.25 7.32 9.82
CA THR A 190 18.14 7.54 8.87
C THR A 190 18.58 7.54 7.40
N ILE A 191 19.89 7.70 7.09
CA ILE A 191 20.35 7.96 5.72
C ILE A 191 20.20 6.73 4.85
N ALA A 192 20.78 5.59 5.23
CA ALA A 192 20.79 4.39 4.42
C ALA A 192 19.37 3.85 4.14
N PRO A 193 18.47 3.71 5.13
CA PRO A 193 17.09 3.31 4.88
C PRO A 193 16.35 4.26 3.93
N ARG A 194 16.50 5.57 4.12
CA ARG A 194 15.86 6.58 3.25
C ARG A 194 16.34 6.53 1.81
N ILE A 195 17.64 6.28 1.60
CA ILE A 195 18.19 6.07 0.25
C ILE A 195 17.56 4.83 -0.36
N GLN A 196 17.61 3.69 0.34
CA GLN A 196 17.24 2.39 -0.22
C GLN A 196 15.73 2.21 -0.37
N LEU A 197 14.93 2.69 0.57
CA LEU A 197 13.50 2.43 0.61
C LEU A 197 12.64 3.55 0.02
N ASP A 198 13.13 4.77 0.03
CA ASP A 198 12.33 5.92 -0.36
C ASP A 198 12.89 6.62 -1.60
N TYR A 199 14.16 7.04 -1.58
CA TYR A 199 14.72 7.89 -2.64
C TYR A 199 15.03 7.13 -3.94
N LEU A 200 15.79 6.02 -3.85
CA LEU A 200 16.18 5.24 -5.03
C LEU A 200 15.00 4.62 -5.76
N PRO A 201 14.04 3.93 -5.09
CA PRO A 201 12.87 3.41 -5.76
C PRO A 201 12.03 4.51 -6.43
N ALA A 202 11.89 5.66 -5.76
CA ALA A 202 11.14 6.78 -6.32
C ALA A 202 11.81 7.42 -7.53
N ARG A 203 13.13 7.38 -7.61
CA ARG A 203 13.88 7.84 -8.80
C ARG A 203 13.87 6.81 -9.91
N ALA A 204 13.99 5.55 -9.56
CA ALA A 204 14.11 4.41 -10.46
C ALA A 204 12.77 3.68 -10.60
N CYS A 205 11.83 4.34 -11.23
CA CYS A 205 10.53 3.81 -11.66
C CYS A 205 10.12 4.45 -12.99
N ALA A 206 9.15 3.88 -13.68
CA ALA A 206 8.60 4.47 -14.92
C ALA A 206 7.81 5.75 -14.61
N ALA A 207 6.95 5.70 -13.60
CA ALA A 207 6.07 6.78 -13.19
C ALA A 207 5.68 6.64 -11.72
N HIS A 208 5.23 7.74 -11.12
CA HIS A 208 4.35 7.69 -9.95
C HIS A 208 2.92 7.98 -10.41
N VAL A 209 1.97 7.30 -9.82
CA VAL A 209 0.54 7.49 -10.09
C VAL A 209 -0.13 7.93 -8.80
N LEU A 210 -0.75 9.10 -8.82
CA LEU A 210 -1.58 9.60 -7.73
C LEU A 210 -3.04 9.39 -8.10
N ILE A 211 -3.76 8.60 -7.31
CA ILE A 211 -5.21 8.42 -7.43
C ILE A 211 -5.87 9.47 -6.54
N ARG A 212 -6.70 10.29 -7.14
CA ARG A 212 -7.44 11.35 -6.44
C ARG A 212 -8.94 11.11 -6.59
N ALA A 213 -9.66 11.14 -5.49
CA ALA A 213 -11.12 11.19 -5.52
C ALA A 213 -11.59 12.55 -6.06
N ASP A 214 -12.62 12.56 -6.88
CA ASP A 214 -13.18 13.79 -7.49
C ASP A 214 -13.94 14.62 -6.46
N VAL A 215 -14.39 13.98 -5.37
CA VAL A 215 -15.02 14.63 -4.20
C VAL A 215 -14.30 14.19 -2.91
N PRO A 216 -14.29 15.00 -1.85
CA PRO A 216 -13.71 14.62 -0.57
C PRO A 216 -14.27 13.28 -0.07
N ALA A 217 -13.38 12.41 0.42
CA ALA A 217 -13.78 11.12 0.99
C ALA A 217 -14.22 11.32 2.45
N GLU A 218 -15.48 11.02 2.73
CA GLU A 218 -16.05 11.10 4.07
C GLU A 218 -16.65 9.76 4.48
N GLY A 219 -16.34 9.34 5.73
CA GLY A 219 -16.85 8.11 6.33
C GLY A 219 -16.21 6.84 5.78
N VAL A 220 -16.60 5.72 6.36
CA VAL A 220 -16.06 4.38 6.09
C VAL A 220 -16.21 4.01 4.61
N GLU A 221 -17.41 4.18 4.07
CA GLU A 221 -17.74 3.74 2.71
C GLU A 221 -16.92 4.46 1.63
N ALA A 222 -16.66 5.76 1.80
CA ALA A 222 -15.85 6.52 0.86
C ALA A 222 -14.39 6.03 0.83
N HIS A 223 -13.81 5.72 2.00
CA HIS A 223 -12.46 5.14 2.08
C HIS A 223 -12.41 3.71 1.55
N VAL A 224 -13.45 2.91 1.78
CA VAL A 224 -13.57 1.57 1.18
C VAL A 224 -13.59 1.66 -0.34
N ARG A 225 -14.38 2.58 -0.93
CA ARG A 225 -14.35 2.83 -2.38
C ARG A 225 -12.97 3.27 -2.88
N GLY A 226 -12.26 4.09 -2.10
CA GLY A 226 -10.85 4.43 -2.38
C GLY A 226 -9.95 3.20 -2.44
N GLY A 227 -10.15 2.25 -1.54
CA GLY A 227 -9.45 0.97 -1.54
C GLY A 227 -9.77 0.09 -2.74
N VAL A 228 -11.02 0.07 -3.19
CA VAL A 228 -11.44 -0.59 -4.45
C VAL A 228 -10.67 0.00 -5.64
N ALA A 229 -10.67 1.33 -5.77
CA ALA A 229 -9.96 2.03 -6.84
C ALA A 229 -8.45 1.75 -6.81
N LEU A 230 -7.84 1.79 -5.62
CA LEU A 230 -6.43 1.46 -5.43
C LEU A 230 -6.10 0.03 -5.86
N GLN A 231 -6.92 -0.94 -5.47
CA GLN A 231 -6.69 -2.36 -5.79
C GLN A 231 -6.72 -2.61 -7.29
N ARG A 232 -7.65 -2.00 -8.02
CA ARG A 232 -7.72 -2.13 -9.49
C ARG A 232 -6.50 -1.55 -10.21
N VAL A 233 -5.96 -0.43 -9.69
CA VAL A 233 -4.71 0.14 -10.23
C VAL A 233 -3.50 -0.72 -9.89
N TRP A 234 -3.56 -1.42 -8.77
CA TRP A 234 -2.46 -2.22 -8.25
C TRP A 234 -2.37 -3.61 -8.91
N LEU A 235 -3.49 -4.17 -9.39
CA LEU A 235 -3.56 -5.39 -10.17
C LEU A 235 -3.28 -5.14 -11.65
#